data_73cf3da120e1a8e0af90f7a2740ba2b9
#
_entry.id   73cf3da120e1a8e0af90f7a2740ba2b9
#
_cell.length_a   1.000
_cell.length_b   1.000
_cell.length_c   1.000
_cell.angle_alpha   90.00
_cell.angle_beta   90.00
_cell.angle_gamma   90.00
#
_symmetry.space_group_name_H-M   'P 1'
#
loop_
_entity.id
_entity.type
_entity.pdbx_description
1 polymer ?
#
loop_
_entity_poly.entity_id
_entity_poly.type
_entity_poly.pdbx_seq_one_letter_code
_entity_poly.pdbx_strand_id
1 'polypeptide(L)'
;MYRSRIEQTVGDWIIYYEPRSDGGRKVYFAMARVLRVEPDLKRSGHYYARISDYIEFPAPVAFRTEGSYLESSLQLPNGSINSATNRTAVRILPRNEFEHICRLGMAPALEDTNIKPEEAVAETQSEYSGPRPSVLTARPLRDAAFARIVRNAYDRTCAMTGLHLVNGGGRCEIEAAHIRPVEDDGPDSPRNGLALCRTVHWLFDRGFLSVEDNGSILQAAKLVPDPVKRLLNPEGSIRLPSIRNAAPHSVFLRWHRENKFKG
;
A
#
# COMPACT_ATOMS: atom_id res chain seq x y z
N MET A 1 -25.69 -1.92 16.60
CA MET A 1 -25.36 -0.69 15.83
C MET A 1 -24.02 -0.77 15.08
N TYR A 2 -22.94 -1.28 15.66
CA TYR A 2 -21.62 -1.42 14.98
C TYR A 2 -21.66 -2.46 13.85
N ARG A 3 -22.16 -3.66 14.11
CA ARG A 3 -22.30 -4.77 13.15
C ARG A 3 -23.04 -4.36 11.88
N SER A 4 -24.20 -3.73 12.01
CA SER A 4 -25.02 -3.34 10.86
C SER A 4 -24.34 -2.33 9.94
N ARG A 5 -23.49 -1.43 10.49
CA ARG A 5 -22.71 -0.47 9.69
C ARG A 5 -21.58 -1.15 8.92
N ILE A 6 -20.89 -2.13 9.53
CA ILE A 6 -19.84 -2.87 8.86
C ILE A 6 -20.43 -3.77 7.77
N GLU A 7 -21.55 -4.44 8.03
CA GLU A 7 -22.22 -5.29 7.03
C GLU A 7 -22.67 -4.48 5.80
N GLN A 8 -23.02 -3.20 5.97
CA GLN A 8 -23.37 -2.30 4.86
C GLN A 8 -22.17 -1.94 3.98
N THR A 9 -20.92 -2.11 4.46
CA THR A 9 -19.72 -1.81 3.68
C THR A 9 -19.29 -2.96 2.77
N VAL A 10 -19.96 -4.12 2.81
CA VAL A 10 -19.61 -5.27 1.95
C VAL A 10 -19.82 -4.91 0.47
N GLY A 11 -18.77 -5.05 -0.31
CA GLY A 11 -18.72 -4.63 -1.72
C GLY A 11 -18.27 -3.18 -1.93
N ASP A 12 -18.24 -2.36 -0.89
CA ASP A 12 -17.84 -0.97 -0.94
C ASP A 12 -16.36 -0.75 -0.61
N TRP A 13 -15.90 0.45 -0.95
CA TRP A 13 -14.58 0.95 -0.57
C TRP A 13 -14.63 1.63 0.80
N ILE A 14 -13.58 1.42 1.59
CA ILE A 14 -13.35 2.07 2.88
C ILE A 14 -12.03 2.84 2.87
N ILE A 15 -11.96 3.89 3.69
CA ILE A 15 -10.72 4.61 3.99
C ILE A 15 -10.30 4.30 5.42
N TYR A 16 -9.03 3.99 5.61
CA TYR A 16 -8.44 3.80 6.93
C TYR A 16 -8.03 5.13 7.53
N TYR A 17 -8.42 5.33 8.77
CA TYR A 17 -8.08 6.49 9.58
C TYR A 17 -7.23 6.08 10.78
N GLU A 18 -6.12 6.78 10.99
CA GLU A 18 -5.25 6.62 12.16
C GLU A 18 -5.64 7.63 13.24
N PRO A 19 -6.27 7.20 14.37
CA PRO A 19 -6.67 8.11 15.44
C PRO A 19 -5.47 8.60 16.26
N ARG A 20 -5.68 9.57 17.17
CA ARG A 20 -4.62 10.08 18.06
C ARG A 20 -4.22 9.10 19.19
N SER A 21 -5.05 8.11 19.48
CA SER A 21 -4.73 7.08 20.48
C SER A 21 -3.40 6.39 20.11
N ASP A 22 -2.61 6.09 21.10
CA ASP A 22 -1.30 5.40 20.94
C ASP A 22 -0.28 6.13 20.05
N GLY A 23 -0.33 7.47 20.03
CA GLY A 23 0.60 8.28 19.25
C GLY A 23 0.25 8.46 17.78
N GLY A 24 -0.95 8.11 17.36
CA GLY A 24 -1.42 8.25 15.99
C GLY A 24 -1.49 9.70 15.49
N ARG A 25 -1.33 9.87 14.17
CA ARG A 25 -1.13 11.17 13.49
C ARG A 25 -2.43 11.90 13.13
N LYS A 26 -3.59 11.30 13.31
CA LYS A 26 -4.90 11.81 12.84
C LYS A 26 -4.92 12.01 11.31
N VAL A 27 -4.62 10.97 10.58
CA VAL A 27 -4.55 11.00 9.12
C VAL A 27 -5.36 9.85 8.52
N TYR A 28 -5.85 10.07 7.31
CA TYR A 28 -6.27 8.98 6.42
C TYR A 28 -5.04 8.49 5.70
N PHE A 29 -4.80 7.18 5.69
CA PHE A 29 -3.52 6.64 5.22
C PHE A 29 -3.63 5.53 4.17
N ALA A 30 -4.80 4.91 4.03
CA ALA A 30 -5.01 3.83 3.08
C ALA A 30 -6.49 3.68 2.74
N MET A 31 -6.76 2.92 1.70
CA MET A 31 -8.11 2.47 1.35
C MET A 31 -8.10 1.00 0.98
N ALA A 32 -9.25 0.35 1.03
CA ALA A 32 -9.44 -1.02 0.59
C ALA A 32 -10.89 -1.28 0.23
N ARG A 33 -11.14 -2.41 -0.46
CA ARG A 33 -12.48 -2.90 -0.73
C ARG A 33 -12.85 -3.97 0.30
N VAL A 34 -14.04 -3.90 0.87
CA VAL A 34 -14.56 -4.91 1.79
C VAL A 34 -15.18 -6.05 1.00
N LEU A 35 -14.65 -7.26 1.17
CA LEU A 35 -15.19 -8.48 0.53
C LEU A 35 -16.30 -9.11 1.35
N ARG A 36 -16.08 -9.26 2.66
CA ARG A 36 -17.03 -9.86 3.60
C ARG A 36 -16.68 -9.50 5.03
N VAL A 37 -17.61 -9.67 5.94
CA VAL A 37 -17.44 -9.45 7.38
C VAL A 37 -17.59 -10.80 8.10
N GLU A 38 -16.64 -11.13 8.95
CA GLU A 38 -16.58 -12.39 9.70
C GLU A 38 -16.52 -12.11 11.21
N PRO A 39 -17.18 -12.92 12.04
CA PRO A 39 -17.05 -12.80 13.49
C PRO A 39 -15.63 -13.20 13.94
N ASP A 40 -15.12 -12.53 14.98
CA ASP A 40 -13.91 -12.98 15.68
C ASP A 40 -14.24 -14.20 16.55
N LEU A 41 -13.67 -15.35 16.20
CA LEU A 41 -13.89 -16.60 16.94
C LEU A 41 -13.30 -16.57 18.36
N LYS A 42 -12.38 -15.63 18.66
CA LYS A 42 -11.72 -15.50 19.96
C LYS A 42 -12.36 -14.44 20.86
N ARG A 43 -13.11 -13.49 20.27
CA ARG A 43 -13.70 -12.36 20.99
C ARG A 43 -15.14 -12.17 20.61
N SER A 44 -16.07 -12.57 21.48
CA SER A 44 -17.50 -12.35 21.25
C SER A 44 -17.84 -10.88 21.00
N GLY A 45 -18.69 -10.63 20.02
CA GLY A 45 -19.08 -9.25 19.63
C GLY A 45 -18.09 -8.48 18.78
N HIS A 46 -16.93 -9.06 18.42
CA HIS A 46 -15.95 -8.48 17.52
C HIS A 46 -16.08 -9.09 16.13
N TYR A 47 -15.76 -8.28 15.10
CA TYR A 47 -15.86 -8.67 13.69
C TYR A 47 -14.63 -8.21 12.93
N TYR A 48 -14.20 -8.99 11.95
CA TYR A 48 -13.15 -8.64 10.99
C TYR A 48 -13.76 -8.39 9.62
N ALA A 49 -13.32 -7.33 8.95
CA ALA A 49 -13.53 -7.16 7.53
C ALA A 49 -12.42 -7.87 6.76
N ARG A 50 -12.80 -8.81 5.87
CA ARG A 50 -11.88 -9.31 4.83
C ARG A 50 -11.86 -8.31 3.71
N ILE A 51 -10.68 -7.92 3.30
CA ILE A 51 -10.46 -6.85 2.33
C ILE A 51 -9.72 -7.36 1.10
N SER A 52 -9.92 -6.68 -0.02
CA SER A 52 -9.07 -6.72 -1.23
C SER A 52 -8.67 -5.31 -1.64
N ASP A 53 -7.87 -5.22 -2.67
CA ASP A 53 -7.46 -3.94 -3.28
C ASP A 53 -6.94 -2.91 -2.24
N TYR A 54 -6.17 -3.39 -1.25
CA TYR A 54 -5.57 -2.51 -0.25
C TYR A 54 -4.51 -1.63 -0.91
N ILE A 55 -4.64 -0.32 -0.73
CA ILE A 55 -3.73 0.69 -1.30
C ILE A 55 -3.39 1.69 -0.20
N GLU A 56 -2.11 1.83 0.12
CA GLU A 56 -1.65 2.93 0.98
C GLU A 56 -1.58 4.25 0.20
N PHE A 57 -1.86 5.35 0.89
CA PHE A 57 -1.73 6.68 0.30
C PHE A 57 -0.25 7.11 0.29
N PRO A 58 0.32 7.47 -0.89
CA PRO A 58 1.65 8.03 -0.98
C PRO A 58 1.86 9.29 -0.12
N ALA A 59 0.77 10.04 0.12
CA ALA A 59 0.72 11.14 1.06
C ALA A 59 -0.43 10.92 2.05
N PRO A 60 -0.17 10.57 3.32
CA PRO A 60 -1.22 10.52 4.33
C PRO A 60 -1.93 11.87 4.46
N VAL A 61 -3.26 11.84 4.46
CA VAL A 61 -4.11 13.04 4.40
C VAL A 61 -4.54 13.44 5.81
N ALA A 62 -4.21 14.65 6.25
CA ALA A 62 -4.67 15.16 7.53
C ALA A 62 -6.20 15.21 7.58
N PHE A 63 -6.83 14.78 8.70
CA PHE A 63 -8.28 14.78 8.84
C PHE A 63 -8.89 16.19 8.91
N ARG A 64 -8.04 17.21 9.10
CA ARG A 64 -8.40 18.62 9.12
C ARG A 64 -7.41 19.42 8.28
N THR A 65 -7.91 20.22 7.36
CA THR A 65 -7.12 21.07 6.46
C THR A 65 -7.72 22.46 6.45
N GLU A 66 -6.90 23.50 6.57
CA GLU A 66 -7.33 24.92 6.52
C GLU A 66 -8.48 25.26 7.49
N GLY A 67 -8.47 24.65 8.67
CA GLY A 67 -9.49 24.91 9.68
C GLY A 67 -10.78 24.09 9.56
N SER A 68 -10.98 23.35 8.46
CA SER A 68 -12.16 22.51 8.20
C SER A 68 -11.84 21.03 8.26
N TYR A 69 -12.81 20.22 8.69
CA TYR A 69 -12.71 18.77 8.64
C TYR A 69 -13.04 18.24 7.23
N LEU A 70 -12.30 17.24 6.76
CA LEU A 70 -12.59 16.60 5.47
C LEU A 70 -13.86 15.74 5.50
N GLU A 71 -14.29 15.32 6.68
CA GLU A 71 -15.61 14.72 6.92
C GLU A 71 -16.53 15.77 7.51
N SER A 72 -17.55 16.20 6.79
CA SER A 72 -18.54 17.20 7.27
C SER A 72 -19.25 16.74 8.55
N SER A 73 -19.48 15.45 8.71
CA SER A 73 -20.07 14.85 9.91
C SER A 73 -19.25 15.06 11.20
N LEU A 74 -17.97 15.40 11.08
CA LEU A 74 -17.09 15.71 12.21
C LEU A 74 -17.17 17.16 12.67
N GLN A 75 -17.86 18.02 11.94
CA GLN A 75 -17.97 19.45 12.26
C GLN A 75 -19.36 19.81 12.76
N LEU A 76 -19.43 20.45 13.90
CA LEU A 76 -20.67 21.05 14.39
C LEU A 76 -20.92 22.45 13.75
N PRO A 77 -22.14 22.99 13.77
CA PRO A 77 -22.44 24.29 13.18
C PRO A 77 -21.60 25.45 13.72
N ASN A 78 -21.09 25.33 14.95
CA ASN A 78 -20.18 26.29 15.56
C ASN A 78 -18.70 26.08 15.21
N GLY A 79 -18.38 25.20 14.25
CA GLY A 79 -17.01 24.88 13.82
C GLY A 79 -16.21 23.91 14.73
N SER A 80 -16.76 23.55 15.90
CA SER A 80 -16.12 22.62 16.83
C SER A 80 -16.29 21.17 16.37
N ILE A 81 -15.43 20.26 16.91
CA ILE A 81 -15.51 18.84 16.57
C ILE A 81 -16.75 18.17 17.16
N ASN A 82 -17.44 17.37 16.36
CA ASN A 82 -18.48 16.46 16.82
C ASN A 82 -17.82 15.24 17.50
N SER A 83 -17.65 15.32 18.81
CA SER A 83 -16.98 14.28 19.60
C SER A 83 -17.71 12.93 19.57
N ALA A 84 -19.04 12.91 19.42
CA ALA A 84 -19.81 11.69 19.33
C ALA A 84 -19.49 10.94 18.04
N THR A 85 -19.49 11.63 16.90
CA THR A 85 -19.12 11.07 15.59
C THR A 85 -17.65 10.66 15.56
N ASN A 86 -16.75 11.48 16.14
CA ASN A 86 -15.31 11.19 16.14
C ASN A 86 -14.93 9.93 16.92
N ARG A 87 -15.73 9.51 17.90
CA ARG A 87 -15.53 8.25 18.67
C ARG A 87 -16.08 7.02 17.96
N THR A 88 -16.77 7.20 16.84
CA THR A 88 -17.34 6.08 16.08
C THR A 88 -16.26 5.42 15.25
N ALA A 89 -16.07 4.12 15.41
CA ALA A 89 -15.03 3.37 14.70
C ALA A 89 -15.31 3.22 13.19
N VAL A 90 -16.58 3.22 12.79
CA VAL A 90 -16.99 3.17 11.37
C VAL A 90 -17.92 4.35 11.11
N ARG A 91 -17.56 5.20 10.16
CA ARG A 91 -18.33 6.38 9.73
C ARG A 91 -18.74 6.21 8.28
N ILE A 92 -19.89 6.72 7.93
CA ILE A 92 -20.36 6.78 6.54
C ILE A 92 -19.90 8.10 5.96
N LEU A 93 -19.13 8.03 4.88
CA LEU A 93 -18.66 9.19 4.13
C LEU A 93 -19.57 9.45 2.94
N PRO A 94 -19.99 10.69 2.70
CA PRO A 94 -20.53 11.09 1.41
C PRO A 94 -19.51 10.82 0.29
N ARG A 95 -20.00 10.44 -0.88
CA ARG A 95 -19.14 10.06 -2.01
C ARG A 95 -18.14 11.14 -2.39
N ASN A 96 -18.55 12.41 -2.43
CA ASN A 96 -17.67 13.53 -2.74
C ASN A 96 -16.54 13.71 -1.72
N GLU A 97 -16.79 13.48 -0.43
CA GLU A 97 -15.77 13.55 0.62
C GLU A 97 -14.78 12.37 0.50
N PHE A 98 -15.31 11.17 0.25
CA PHE A 98 -14.50 9.99 -0.01
C PHE A 98 -13.55 10.23 -1.19
N GLU A 99 -14.08 10.65 -2.33
CA GLU A 99 -13.29 10.93 -3.55
C GLU A 99 -12.26 12.04 -3.33
N HIS A 100 -12.62 13.07 -2.56
CA HIS A 100 -11.70 14.16 -2.22
C HIS A 100 -10.51 13.68 -1.38
N ILE A 101 -10.76 12.90 -0.32
CA ILE A 101 -9.70 12.32 0.52
C ILE A 101 -8.78 11.42 -0.31
N CYS A 102 -9.35 10.54 -1.13
CA CYS A 102 -8.60 9.67 -2.01
C CYS A 102 -7.71 10.44 -3.00
N ARG A 103 -8.26 11.51 -3.63
CA ARG A 103 -7.51 12.36 -4.55
C ARG A 103 -6.32 13.03 -3.87
N LEU A 104 -6.51 13.56 -2.66
CA LEU A 104 -5.41 14.15 -1.88
C LEU A 104 -4.34 13.12 -1.54
N GLY A 105 -4.74 11.93 -1.09
CA GLY A 105 -3.80 10.86 -0.72
C GLY A 105 -3.01 10.30 -1.91
N MET A 106 -3.62 10.28 -3.09
CA MET A 106 -3.02 9.75 -4.32
C MET A 106 -2.33 10.82 -5.18
N ALA A 107 -2.44 12.11 -4.84
CA ALA A 107 -1.88 13.21 -5.62
C ALA A 107 -0.41 13.01 -6.04
N PRO A 108 0.51 12.56 -5.15
CA PRO A 108 1.90 12.34 -5.55
C PRO A 108 2.09 11.24 -6.61
N ALA A 109 1.22 10.22 -6.62
CA ALA A 109 1.28 9.17 -7.63
C ALA A 109 0.72 9.64 -8.98
N LEU A 110 -0.28 10.51 -8.99
CA LEU A 110 -0.80 11.16 -10.19
C LEU A 110 0.27 12.01 -10.89
N GLU A 111 1.06 12.76 -10.13
CA GLU A 111 2.19 13.54 -10.67
C GLU A 111 3.25 12.64 -11.34
N ASP A 112 3.56 11.48 -10.73
CA ASP A 112 4.56 10.54 -11.27
C ASP A 112 4.11 9.87 -12.59
N THR A 113 2.81 9.69 -12.79
CA THR A 113 2.26 8.98 -13.97
C THR A 113 1.94 9.88 -15.16
N ASN A 114 1.90 11.20 -14.99
CA ASN A 114 1.37 12.14 -15.99
C ASN A 114 -0.09 11.82 -16.40
N ILE A 115 -0.80 10.99 -15.65
CA ILE A 115 -2.19 10.65 -15.91
C ILE A 115 -3.06 11.83 -15.46
N LYS A 116 -3.84 12.39 -16.38
CA LYS A 116 -4.86 13.38 -16.00
C LYS A 116 -5.93 12.68 -15.17
N PRO A 117 -6.43 13.33 -14.09
CA PRO A 117 -7.49 12.76 -13.24
C PRO A 117 -8.72 12.28 -14.01
N GLU A 118 -9.00 12.90 -15.16
CA GLU A 118 -10.11 12.57 -16.07
C GLU A 118 -9.85 11.30 -16.89
N GLU A 119 -8.59 11.00 -17.25
CA GLU A 119 -8.21 9.80 -18.01
C GLU A 119 -8.18 8.55 -17.12
N ALA A 120 -7.89 8.70 -15.83
CA ALA A 120 -7.98 7.61 -14.85
C ALA A 120 -9.42 7.09 -14.65
N VAL A 121 -10.41 7.85 -15.12
CA VAL A 121 -11.84 7.54 -15.06
C VAL A 121 -12.30 6.67 -16.24
N ALA A 122 -11.58 6.67 -17.37
CA ALA A 122 -12.05 6.13 -18.65
C ALA A 122 -11.84 4.62 -18.85
N GLU A 123 -10.95 3.98 -18.10
CA GLU A 123 -10.66 2.55 -18.23
C GLU A 123 -11.31 1.71 -17.13
N THR A 124 -12.55 1.38 -17.24
CA THR A 124 -13.14 0.07 -16.92
C THR A 124 -14.66 0.14 -16.83
N GLN A 125 -15.35 -0.11 -17.91
CA GLN A 125 -16.69 -0.68 -17.84
C GLN A 125 -16.53 -2.20 -17.81
N SER A 126 -16.47 -2.80 -16.65
CA SER A 126 -16.82 -4.20 -16.46
C SER A 126 -18.10 -4.26 -15.63
N GLU A 127 -19.04 -5.04 -16.13
CA GLU A 127 -20.41 -5.22 -15.65
C GLU A 127 -20.47 -5.82 -14.22
N TYR A 128 -20.14 -5.05 -13.19
CA TYR A 128 -20.52 -5.38 -11.83
C TYR A 128 -20.95 -4.10 -11.10
N SER A 129 -22.25 -4.05 -10.81
CA SER A 129 -23.01 -2.93 -10.32
C SER A 129 -22.66 -2.54 -8.89
N GLY A 130 -21.92 -1.45 -8.77
CA GLY A 130 -21.75 -0.63 -7.59
C GLY A 130 -20.97 0.63 -8.01
N PRO A 131 -21.30 1.84 -7.52
CA PRO A 131 -20.58 3.04 -7.92
C PRO A 131 -19.14 2.98 -7.41
N ARG A 132 -18.22 2.63 -8.29
CA ARG A 132 -16.77 2.64 -8.00
C ARG A 132 -16.28 4.08 -7.95
N PRO A 133 -15.40 4.44 -6.99
CA PRO A 133 -14.68 5.68 -7.06
C PRO A 133 -13.81 5.68 -8.31
N SER A 134 -14.11 6.54 -9.25
CA SER A 134 -13.52 6.54 -10.60
C SER A 134 -12.01 6.80 -10.64
N VAL A 135 -11.46 7.46 -9.62
CA VAL A 135 -10.02 7.82 -9.54
C VAL A 135 -9.13 6.62 -9.19
N LEU A 136 -9.69 5.51 -8.69
CA LEU A 136 -8.92 4.48 -7.98
C LEU A 136 -8.87 3.13 -8.66
N THR A 137 -9.51 2.99 -9.81
CA THR A 137 -9.57 1.72 -10.55
C THR A 137 -8.47 1.59 -11.60
N ALA A 138 -7.76 2.66 -11.91
CA ALA A 138 -6.68 2.61 -12.88
C ALA A 138 -5.46 1.89 -12.29
N ARG A 139 -5.16 0.70 -12.80
CA ARG A 139 -3.97 -0.09 -12.43
C ARG A 139 -2.69 0.75 -12.46
N PRO A 140 -2.44 1.62 -13.47
CA PRO A 140 -1.24 2.46 -13.49
C PRO A 140 -1.08 3.37 -12.27
N LEU A 141 -2.18 3.88 -11.72
CA LEU A 141 -2.13 4.75 -10.54
C LEU A 141 -1.76 3.99 -9.26
N ARG A 142 -2.30 2.78 -9.11
CA ARG A 142 -1.96 1.89 -7.97
C ARG A 142 -0.50 1.48 -8.03
N ASP A 143 -0.03 1.07 -9.22
CA ASP A 143 1.37 0.68 -9.46
C ASP A 143 2.32 1.86 -9.16
N ALA A 144 1.97 3.07 -9.55
CA ALA A 144 2.75 4.28 -9.27
C ALA A 144 2.77 4.63 -7.77
N ALA A 145 1.64 4.50 -7.08
CA ALA A 145 1.54 4.71 -5.64
C ALA A 145 2.41 3.71 -4.88
N PHE A 146 2.27 2.43 -5.17
CA PHE A 146 3.10 1.37 -4.59
C PHE A 146 4.59 1.62 -4.85
N ALA A 147 4.96 1.89 -6.10
CA ALA A 147 6.35 2.16 -6.47
C ALA A 147 6.93 3.36 -5.72
N ARG A 148 6.15 4.44 -5.56
CA ARG A 148 6.58 5.63 -4.81
C ARG A 148 6.80 5.31 -3.32
N ILE A 149 5.85 4.63 -2.68
CA ILE A 149 5.93 4.29 -1.26
C ILE A 149 7.13 3.39 -1.00
N VAL A 150 7.31 2.32 -1.79
CA VAL A 150 8.43 1.39 -1.61
C VAL A 150 9.76 2.09 -1.84
N ARG A 151 9.93 2.83 -2.95
CA ARG A 151 11.17 3.56 -3.22
C ARG A 151 11.54 4.55 -2.10
N ASN A 152 10.56 5.27 -1.58
CA ASN A 152 10.78 6.20 -0.47
C ASN A 152 11.12 5.49 0.83
N ALA A 153 10.49 4.35 1.13
CA ALA A 153 10.79 3.57 2.34
C ALA A 153 12.24 3.07 2.38
N TYR A 154 12.86 2.83 1.22
CA TYR A 154 14.25 2.39 1.09
C TYR A 154 15.22 3.52 0.70
N ASP A 155 14.82 4.78 0.82
CA ASP A 155 15.63 5.94 0.44
C ASP A 155 16.20 5.81 -0.98
N ARG A 156 15.40 5.27 -1.91
CA ARG A 156 15.78 5.02 -3.32
C ARG A 156 17.04 4.15 -3.47
N THR A 157 17.26 3.23 -2.54
CA THR A 157 18.43 2.34 -2.48
C THR A 157 17.99 0.89 -2.67
N CYS A 158 18.73 0.13 -3.45
CA CYS A 158 18.46 -1.29 -3.65
C CYS A 158 18.65 -2.07 -2.35
N ALA A 159 17.63 -2.83 -1.94
CA ALA A 159 17.68 -3.63 -0.72
C ALA A 159 18.77 -4.72 -0.75
N MET A 160 19.05 -5.30 -1.92
CA MET A 160 19.97 -6.43 -2.04
C MET A 160 21.41 -6.05 -2.43
N THR A 161 21.63 -4.86 -3.00
CA THR A 161 22.96 -4.47 -3.49
C THR A 161 23.48 -3.17 -2.84
N GLY A 162 22.62 -2.40 -2.19
CA GLY A 162 22.98 -1.09 -1.69
C GLY A 162 23.18 -0.01 -2.78
N LEU A 163 22.95 -0.31 -4.05
CA LEU A 163 23.04 0.66 -5.13
C LEU A 163 22.04 1.79 -4.96
N HIS A 164 22.53 3.03 -5.06
CA HIS A 164 21.73 4.25 -5.04
C HIS A 164 22.09 5.08 -6.27
N LEU A 165 21.40 4.84 -7.39
CA LEU A 165 21.65 5.53 -8.64
C LEU A 165 20.47 6.48 -8.95
N VAL A 166 20.75 7.77 -8.90
CA VAL A 166 19.80 8.85 -9.18
C VAL A 166 20.40 9.77 -10.24
N ASN A 167 19.65 10.04 -11.30
CA ASN A 167 20.08 10.99 -12.31
C ASN A 167 19.89 12.43 -11.85
N GLY A 168 20.47 13.40 -12.58
CA GLY A 168 20.36 14.82 -12.27
C GLY A 168 18.92 15.39 -12.26
N GLY A 169 17.95 14.68 -12.81
CA GLY A 169 16.52 15.02 -12.80
C GLY A 169 15.71 14.31 -11.69
N GLY A 170 16.37 13.67 -10.72
CA GLY A 170 15.71 13.03 -9.58
C GLY A 170 15.12 11.64 -9.85
N ARG A 171 15.23 11.11 -11.06
CA ARG A 171 14.82 9.73 -11.38
C ARG A 171 15.85 8.75 -10.82
N CYS A 172 15.38 7.78 -10.03
CA CYS A 172 16.21 6.67 -9.57
C CYS A 172 16.04 5.43 -10.47
N GLU A 173 17.09 4.61 -10.52
CA GLU A 173 17.09 3.34 -11.25
C GLU A 173 16.31 2.25 -10.50
N ILE A 174 15.97 2.50 -9.24
CA ILE A 174 15.31 1.55 -8.36
C ILE A 174 13.83 1.37 -8.73
N GLU A 175 13.43 0.13 -8.81
CA GLU A 175 12.05 -0.30 -9.03
C GLU A 175 11.47 -0.90 -7.75
N ALA A 176 10.15 -0.87 -7.63
CA ALA A 176 9.44 -1.55 -6.54
C ALA A 176 9.00 -2.94 -7.03
N ALA A 177 9.58 -3.96 -6.43
CA ALA A 177 9.22 -5.36 -6.67
C ALA A 177 8.14 -5.80 -5.68
N HIS A 178 7.01 -6.35 -6.16
CA HIS A 178 6.10 -7.07 -5.28
C HIS A 178 6.73 -8.40 -4.86
N ILE A 179 6.71 -8.70 -3.55
CA ILE A 179 7.20 -9.99 -3.04
C ILE A 179 6.22 -11.10 -3.41
N ARG A 180 4.92 -10.86 -3.18
CA ARG A 180 3.82 -11.65 -3.71
C ARG A 180 3.12 -10.81 -4.78
N PRO A 181 3.09 -11.26 -6.05
CA PRO A 181 2.48 -10.49 -7.15
C PRO A 181 0.99 -10.19 -6.93
N VAL A 182 0.52 -9.10 -7.53
CA VAL A 182 -0.91 -8.72 -7.48
C VAL A 182 -1.80 -9.78 -8.12
N GLU A 183 -1.33 -10.44 -9.18
CA GLU A 183 -2.00 -11.56 -9.84
C GLU A 183 -2.19 -12.80 -8.94
N ASP A 184 -1.37 -12.92 -7.91
CA ASP A 184 -1.44 -13.93 -6.86
C ASP A 184 -2.03 -13.36 -5.55
N ASP A 185 -2.91 -12.34 -5.62
CA ASP A 185 -3.54 -11.64 -4.49
C ASP A 185 -2.57 -10.92 -3.53
N GLY A 186 -1.42 -10.47 -4.02
CA GLY A 186 -0.49 -9.63 -3.28
C GLY A 186 -1.03 -8.21 -3.13
N PRO A 187 -1.03 -7.61 -1.91
CA PRO A 187 -1.50 -6.24 -1.71
C PRO A 187 -0.48 -5.20 -2.17
N ASP A 188 -0.95 -4.01 -2.55
CA ASP A 188 -0.12 -2.83 -2.82
C ASP A 188 0.32 -2.15 -1.50
N SER A 189 0.95 -2.91 -0.63
CA SER A 189 1.48 -2.47 0.67
C SER A 189 3.01 -2.46 0.64
N PRO A 190 3.69 -1.47 1.25
CA PRO A 190 5.15 -1.46 1.34
C PRO A 190 5.71 -2.71 2.03
N ARG A 191 4.92 -3.37 2.89
CA ARG A 191 5.28 -4.65 3.52
C ARG A 191 5.30 -5.84 2.57
N ASN A 192 4.70 -5.69 1.38
CA ASN A 192 4.76 -6.62 0.26
C ASN A 192 5.72 -6.13 -0.83
N GLY A 193 6.64 -5.22 -0.50
CA GLY A 193 7.53 -4.58 -1.46
C GLY A 193 9.00 -4.64 -1.10
N LEU A 194 9.84 -4.75 -2.11
CA LEU A 194 11.30 -4.55 -2.04
C LEU A 194 11.72 -3.50 -3.06
N ALA A 195 12.58 -2.57 -2.65
CA ALA A 195 13.24 -1.67 -3.60
C ALA A 195 14.45 -2.38 -4.21
N LEU A 196 14.43 -2.62 -5.49
CA LEU A 196 15.46 -3.39 -6.19
C LEU A 196 15.95 -2.66 -7.44
N CYS A 197 17.25 -2.76 -7.75
CA CYS A 197 17.76 -2.38 -9.06
C CYS A 197 17.25 -3.35 -10.14
N ARG A 198 17.13 -2.91 -11.39
CA ARG A 198 16.47 -3.66 -12.46
C ARG A 198 16.98 -5.08 -12.63
N THR A 199 18.29 -5.29 -12.61
CA THR A 199 18.88 -6.63 -12.75
C THR A 199 18.46 -7.55 -11.62
N VAL A 200 18.49 -7.05 -10.37
CA VAL A 200 18.11 -7.83 -9.19
C VAL A 200 16.59 -8.04 -9.14
N HIS A 201 15.79 -7.06 -9.53
CA HIS A 201 14.33 -7.19 -9.67
C HIS A 201 13.98 -8.32 -10.65
N TRP A 202 14.60 -8.31 -11.83
CA TRP A 202 14.39 -9.36 -12.82
C TRP A 202 14.75 -10.77 -12.29
N LEU A 203 15.84 -10.89 -11.54
CA LEU A 203 16.26 -12.17 -10.94
C LEU A 203 15.33 -12.61 -9.81
N PHE A 204 14.82 -11.66 -9.03
CA PHE A 204 13.88 -11.92 -7.97
C PHE A 204 12.54 -12.43 -8.52
N ASP A 205 11.95 -11.75 -9.50
CA ASP A 205 10.69 -12.15 -10.14
C ASP A 205 10.76 -13.56 -10.76
N ARG A 206 11.96 -13.97 -11.19
CA ARG A 206 12.18 -15.29 -11.78
C ARG A 206 12.61 -16.36 -10.78
N GLY A 207 12.65 -15.99 -9.50
CA GLY A 207 13.00 -16.89 -8.41
C GLY A 207 14.47 -17.32 -8.38
N PHE A 208 15.37 -16.56 -9.00
CA PHE A 208 16.81 -16.80 -8.89
C PHE A 208 17.39 -16.26 -7.58
N LEU A 209 16.73 -15.25 -7.05
CA LEU A 209 16.97 -14.68 -5.73
C LEU A 209 15.70 -14.76 -4.89
N SER A 210 15.85 -14.89 -3.57
CA SER A 210 14.77 -14.79 -2.61
C SER A 210 15.30 -14.25 -1.28
N VAL A 211 14.45 -14.17 -0.25
CA VAL A 211 14.81 -13.63 1.06
C VAL A 211 14.22 -14.50 2.16
N GLU A 212 15.03 -14.81 3.18
CA GLU A 212 14.58 -15.47 4.41
C GLU A 212 13.84 -14.51 5.34
N ASP A 213 13.13 -15.07 6.31
CA ASP A 213 12.40 -14.27 7.33
C ASP A 213 13.33 -13.37 8.17
N ASN A 214 14.60 -13.76 8.31
CA ASN A 214 15.65 -12.98 8.98
C ASN A 214 16.35 -11.95 8.09
N GLY A 215 15.94 -11.85 6.81
CA GLY A 215 16.51 -10.94 5.84
C GLY A 215 17.69 -11.49 5.03
N SER A 216 18.15 -12.74 5.25
CA SER A 216 19.23 -13.35 4.46
C SER A 216 18.82 -13.51 3.00
N ILE A 217 19.74 -13.18 2.07
CA ILE A 217 19.51 -13.30 0.63
C ILE A 217 19.78 -14.74 0.20
N LEU A 218 18.77 -15.40 -0.33
CA LEU A 218 18.86 -16.71 -0.94
C LEU A 218 19.23 -16.60 -2.43
N GLN A 219 20.10 -17.47 -2.88
CA GLN A 219 20.55 -17.53 -4.27
C GLN A 219 20.36 -18.94 -4.82
N ALA A 220 19.70 -19.07 -5.96
CA ALA A 220 19.67 -20.32 -6.72
C ALA A 220 21.07 -20.57 -7.32
N ALA A 221 21.86 -21.40 -6.67
CA ALA A 221 23.32 -21.50 -6.83
C ALA A 221 23.82 -21.64 -8.28
N LYS A 222 23.07 -22.35 -9.13
CA LYS A 222 23.42 -22.58 -10.55
C LYS A 222 22.89 -21.53 -11.51
N LEU A 223 22.00 -20.63 -11.05
CA LEU A 223 21.29 -19.70 -11.90
C LEU A 223 21.77 -18.25 -11.74
N VAL A 224 22.41 -17.91 -10.62
CA VAL A 224 22.92 -16.56 -10.37
C VAL A 224 24.37 -16.48 -10.84
N PRO A 225 24.69 -15.62 -11.85
CA PRO A 225 26.06 -15.46 -12.35
C PRO A 225 26.98 -14.81 -11.30
N ASP A 226 28.26 -15.15 -11.31
CA ASP A 226 29.24 -14.58 -10.36
C ASP A 226 29.36 -13.05 -10.39
N PRO A 227 29.26 -12.36 -11.55
CA PRO A 227 29.19 -10.89 -11.53
C PRO A 227 28.05 -10.33 -10.71
N VAL A 228 26.87 -10.98 -10.73
CA VAL A 228 25.71 -10.57 -9.94
C VAL A 228 25.91 -10.88 -8.46
N LYS A 229 26.49 -12.04 -8.12
CA LYS A 229 26.82 -12.39 -6.72
C LYS A 229 27.71 -11.32 -6.07
N ARG A 230 28.66 -10.76 -6.84
CA ARG A 230 29.55 -9.68 -6.38
C ARG A 230 28.85 -8.32 -6.20
N LEU A 231 27.67 -8.14 -6.77
CA LEU A 231 26.86 -6.93 -6.57
C LEU A 231 26.00 -7.01 -5.30
N LEU A 232 25.72 -8.20 -4.81
CA LEU A 232 24.90 -8.37 -3.61
C LEU A 232 25.63 -7.83 -2.37
N ASN A 233 24.83 -7.40 -1.38
CA ASN A 233 25.37 -6.92 -0.10
C ASN A 233 26.38 -7.94 0.48
N PRO A 234 27.57 -7.52 0.88
CA PRO A 234 28.59 -8.43 1.39
C PRO A 234 28.20 -9.16 2.66
N GLU A 235 27.26 -8.59 3.44
CA GLU A 235 26.69 -9.22 4.64
C GLU A 235 25.74 -10.37 4.31
N GLY A 236 25.43 -10.59 3.04
CA GLY A 236 24.49 -11.64 2.60
C GLY A 236 23.04 -11.42 3.00
N SER A 237 22.69 -10.21 3.43
CA SER A 237 21.34 -9.84 3.90
C SER A 237 20.82 -8.57 3.20
N ILE A 238 19.48 -8.43 3.16
CA ILE A 238 18.87 -7.21 2.63
C ILE A 238 19.05 -6.05 3.60
N ARG A 239 19.15 -4.83 3.05
CA ARG A 239 18.95 -3.59 3.81
C ARG A 239 17.47 -3.47 4.13
N LEU A 240 17.15 -3.18 5.39
CA LEU A 240 15.78 -2.90 5.79
C LEU A 240 15.41 -1.45 5.44
N PRO A 241 14.11 -1.16 5.22
CA PRO A 241 13.66 0.20 4.97
C PRO A 241 13.89 1.10 6.19
N SER A 242 14.12 2.40 5.94
CA SER A 242 14.24 3.42 6.99
C SER A 242 12.94 3.60 7.78
N ILE A 243 11.81 3.34 7.15
CA ILE A 243 10.48 3.34 7.78
C ILE A 243 10.18 1.96 8.35
N ARG A 244 10.24 1.84 9.68
CA ARG A 244 10.08 0.54 10.39
C ARG A 244 8.82 -0.25 10.00
N ASN A 245 7.70 0.43 9.78
CA ASN A 245 6.44 -0.21 9.42
C ASN A 245 6.37 -0.67 7.95
N ALA A 246 7.36 -0.33 7.14
CA ALA A 246 7.48 -0.78 5.75
C ALA A 246 8.35 -2.04 5.59
N ALA A 247 8.89 -2.60 6.67
CA ALA A 247 9.70 -3.82 6.61
C ALA A 247 8.91 -4.99 5.99
N PRO A 248 9.54 -5.79 5.10
CA PRO A 248 8.90 -6.92 4.45
C PRO A 248 8.27 -7.88 5.46
N HIS A 249 7.05 -8.32 5.20
CA HIS A 249 6.35 -9.23 6.10
C HIS A 249 6.70 -10.68 5.78
N SER A 250 7.01 -11.47 6.81
CA SER A 250 7.40 -12.89 6.69
C SER A 250 6.41 -13.75 5.88
N VAL A 251 5.11 -13.43 5.94
CA VAL A 251 4.07 -14.13 5.14
C VAL A 251 4.33 -14.01 3.64
N PHE A 252 4.73 -12.82 3.15
CA PHE A 252 5.04 -12.62 1.73
C PHE A 252 6.39 -13.21 1.34
N LEU A 253 7.40 -13.05 2.19
CA LEU A 253 8.72 -13.67 1.99
C LEU A 253 8.61 -15.19 1.88
N ARG A 254 7.87 -15.83 2.77
CA ARG A 254 7.59 -17.25 2.74
C ARG A 254 6.87 -17.66 1.46
N TRP A 255 5.80 -16.91 1.09
CA TRP A 255 5.07 -17.17 -0.15
C TRP A 255 6.00 -17.17 -1.37
N HIS A 256 6.92 -16.19 -1.46
CA HIS A 256 7.88 -16.10 -2.57
C HIS A 256 8.83 -17.31 -2.60
N ARG A 257 9.33 -17.74 -1.43
CA ARG A 257 10.18 -18.93 -1.33
C ARG A 257 9.46 -20.20 -1.78
N GLU A 258 8.20 -20.36 -1.38
CA GLU A 258 7.43 -21.57 -1.68
C GLU A 258 6.89 -21.63 -3.12
N ASN A 259 6.68 -20.49 -3.78
CA ASN A 259 5.97 -20.43 -5.07
C ASN A 259 6.85 -19.94 -6.24
N LYS A 260 7.92 -19.20 -5.98
CA LYS A 260 8.76 -18.61 -7.03
C LYS A 260 10.22 -19.08 -6.97
N PHE A 261 10.81 -19.24 -5.79
CA PHE A 261 12.24 -19.52 -5.64
C PHE A 261 12.65 -20.88 -6.21
N LYS A 262 13.81 -20.93 -6.89
CA LYS A 262 14.33 -22.09 -7.65
C LYS A 262 15.62 -22.67 -7.04
N GLY A 263 15.83 -22.41 -5.76
CA GLY A 263 16.97 -22.93 -5.03
C GLY A 263 16.66 -24.11 -4.15
#